data_27801b46e46d467105407bcaafd4ce45
#
_entry.id   27801b46e46d467105407bcaafd4ce45
#
_cell.length_a   1.000
_cell.length_b   1.000
_cell.length_c   1.000
_cell.angle_alpha   90.00
_cell.angle_beta   90.00
_cell.angle_gamma   90.00
#
_symmetry.space_group_name_H-M   'P 1'
#
loop_
_entity.id
_entity.type
_entity.pdbx_description
1 polymer ?
#
loop_
_entity_poly.entity_id
_entity_poly.type
_entity_poly.pdbx_seq_one_letter_code
_entity_poly.pdbx_strand_id
1 'polypeptide(L)'
;MNSLKKAMRWDEEKYGLEYDLDTFMIVAVSHFNMGAMENKGLNIFNSKFVLADKKTATDRDLQNIESIVAHEYFHNWTGNRVTCRDWFQLTLKEGLTVFRDQEFSGDMNNRGVKRIEDVSLLRSIQFAEDAGSNSHPIRPNEYKEINNFYTSTIYEKGAEVIRMIYNYLGN
;
A
#
# COMPACT_ATOMS: atom_id res chain seq x y z
N MET A 1 -12.62 4.77 -10.60
CA MET A 1 -12.32 4.37 -12.00
C MET A 1 -11.07 5.03 -12.57
N ASN A 2 -10.90 6.35 -12.47
CA ASN A 2 -9.73 7.02 -13.04
C ASN A 2 -8.42 6.60 -12.34
N SER A 3 -8.42 6.51 -11.00
CA SER A 3 -7.26 6.07 -10.19
C SER A 3 -6.79 4.66 -10.58
N LEU A 4 -7.72 3.72 -10.77
CA LEU A 4 -7.38 2.36 -11.21
C LEU A 4 -6.71 2.36 -12.59
N LYS A 5 -7.25 3.11 -13.56
CA LYS A 5 -6.66 3.21 -14.91
C LYS A 5 -5.24 3.79 -14.90
N LYS A 6 -4.99 4.78 -14.02
CA LYS A 6 -3.66 5.35 -13.83
C LYS A 6 -2.70 4.31 -13.23
N ALA A 7 -3.14 3.58 -12.19
CA ALA A 7 -2.33 2.56 -11.54
C ALA A 7 -1.96 1.43 -12.50
N MET A 8 -2.93 0.92 -13.28
CA MET A 8 -2.70 -0.10 -14.31
C MET A 8 -1.65 0.35 -15.31
N ARG A 9 -1.84 1.52 -15.92
CA ARG A 9 -0.91 2.06 -16.91
C ARG A 9 0.50 2.26 -16.32
N TRP A 10 0.59 2.81 -15.14
CA TRP A 10 1.88 3.06 -14.49
C TRP A 10 2.64 1.77 -14.21
N ASP A 11 1.95 0.72 -13.78
CA ASP A 11 2.56 -0.59 -13.50
C ASP A 11 3.05 -1.28 -14.79
N GLU A 12 2.24 -1.18 -15.84
CA GLU A 12 2.60 -1.69 -17.16
C GLU A 12 3.80 -0.95 -17.76
N GLU A 13 3.80 0.38 -17.71
CA GLU A 13 4.88 1.21 -18.28
C GLU A 13 6.19 1.13 -17.48
N LYS A 14 6.11 1.07 -16.16
CA LYS A 14 7.29 1.12 -15.29
C LYS A 14 7.91 -0.24 -15.02
N TYR A 15 7.11 -1.28 -14.88
CA TYR A 15 7.56 -2.62 -14.48
C TYR A 15 7.19 -3.72 -15.48
N GLY A 16 6.44 -3.43 -16.52
CA GLY A 16 5.95 -4.44 -17.46
C GLY A 16 4.94 -5.42 -16.85
N LEU A 17 4.22 -5.01 -15.82
CA LEU A 17 3.33 -5.86 -15.05
C LEU A 17 1.87 -5.67 -15.50
N GLU A 18 1.44 -6.47 -16.45
CA GLU A 18 0.06 -6.46 -16.93
C GLU A 18 -0.87 -7.20 -15.97
N TYR A 19 -2.14 -6.73 -15.93
CA TYR A 19 -3.20 -7.42 -15.18
C TYR A 19 -3.61 -8.69 -15.92
N ASP A 20 -3.72 -9.79 -15.21
CA ASP A 20 -3.86 -11.14 -15.76
C ASP A 20 -5.30 -11.70 -15.78
N LEU A 21 -6.29 -10.89 -15.42
CA LEU A 21 -7.71 -11.25 -15.51
C LEU A 21 -8.45 -10.27 -16.42
N ASP A 22 -9.57 -10.73 -17.02
CA ASP A 22 -10.41 -9.88 -17.89
C ASP A 22 -11.19 -8.81 -17.12
N THR A 23 -11.39 -9.01 -15.81
CA THR A 23 -12.24 -8.14 -14.98
C THR A 23 -11.58 -7.83 -13.65
N PHE A 24 -11.56 -6.54 -13.30
CA PHE A 24 -11.19 -6.04 -11.98
C PHE A 24 -12.42 -5.43 -11.31
N MET A 25 -12.89 -6.04 -10.24
CA MET A 25 -14.08 -5.60 -9.51
C MET A 25 -13.70 -4.88 -8.21
N ILE A 26 -14.43 -3.83 -7.89
CA ILE A 26 -14.33 -3.07 -6.64
C ILE A 26 -15.69 -3.07 -5.96
N VAL A 27 -15.73 -3.51 -4.72
CA VAL A 27 -16.92 -3.45 -3.86
C VAL A 27 -16.66 -2.46 -2.72
N ALA A 28 -17.51 -1.43 -2.62
CA ALA A 28 -17.49 -0.47 -1.51
C ALA A 28 -18.38 -0.94 -0.36
N VAL A 29 -17.83 -1.02 0.86
CA VAL A 29 -18.54 -1.49 2.06
C VAL A 29 -18.49 -0.39 3.14
N SER A 30 -19.64 -0.05 3.74
CA SER A 30 -19.74 1.02 4.72
C SER A 30 -19.15 0.63 6.09
N HIS A 31 -19.19 -0.66 6.43
CA HIS A 31 -18.71 -1.20 7.71
C HIS A 31 -17.59 -2.20 7.44
N PHE A 32 -16.39 -1.68 7.18
CA PHE A 32 -15.20 -2.47 6.92
C PHE A 32 -14.10 -2.06 7.89
N ASN A 33 -13.53 -3.03 8.59
CA ASN A 33 -12.57 -2.78 9.68
C ASN A 33 -11.19 -2.32 9.16
N MET A 34 -10.87 -2.59 7.89
CA MET A 34 -9.62 -2.21 7.24
C MET A 34 -9.86 -1.06 6.25
N GLY A 35 -8.79 -0.57 5.64
CA GLY A 35 -8.87 0.39 4.52
C GLY A 35 -9.43 -0.26 3.27
N ALA A 36 -8.83 -1.36 2.87
CA ALA A 36 -9.27 -2.19 1.77
C ALA A 36 -8.70 -3.62 1.90
N MET A 37 -9.01 -4.48 0.94
CA MET A 37 -8.49 -5.84 0.83
C MET A 37 -8.38 -6.25 -0.64
N GLU A 38 -7.21 -6.71 -1.02
CA GLU A 38 -6.79 -7.05 -2.37
C GLU A 38 -7.29 -8.40 -2.91
N ASN A 39 -8.43 -8.89 -2.47
CA ASN A 39 -8.94 -10.18 -2.97
C ASN A 39 -8.88 -10.26 -4.50
N LYS A 40 -8.19 -11.26 -5.02
CA LYS A 40 -7.90 -11.39 -6.46
C LYS A 40 -9.17 -11.28 -7.31
N GLY A 41 -9.21 -10.27 -8.16
CA GLY A 41 -10.34 -10.00 -9.06
C GLY A 41 -11.57 -9.35 -8.40
N LEU A 42 -11.69 -9.35 -7.07
CA LEU A 42 -12.80 -8.77 -6.32
C LEU A 42 -12.30 -8.01 -5.09
N ASN A 43 -11.77 -6.83 -5.30
CA ASN A 43 -11.24 -6.00 -4.23
C ASN A 43 -12.35 -5.38 -3.39
N ILE A 44 -12.19 -5.39 -2.07
CA ILE A 44 -13.15 -4.82 -1.12
C ILE A 44 -12.54 -3.56 -0.50
N PHE A 45 -13.29 -2.46 -0.52
CA PHE A 45 -12.85 -1.17 0.01
C PHE A 45 -13.81 -0.66 1.07
N ASN A 46 -13.27 -0.08 2.13
CA ASN A 46 -14.05 0.80 2.96
C ASN A 46 -14.55 1.97 2.09
N SER A 47 -15.86 2.24 2.13
CA SER A 47 -16.50 3.21 1.25
C SER A 47 -15.86 4.60 1.29
N LYS A 48 -15.32 5.01 2.43
CA LYS A 48 -14.64 6.31 2.59
C LYS A 48 -13.38 6.47 1.72
N PHE A 49 -12.80 5.35 1.24
CA PHE A 49 -11.60 5.35 0.41
C PHE A 49 -11.86 5.13 -1.09
N VAL A 50 -13.12 5.05 -1.50
CA VAL A 50 -13.50 4.96 -2.93
C VAL A 50 -14.64 5.90 -3.31
N LEU A 51 -15.42 6.35 -2.33
CA LEU A 51 -16.53 7.27 -2.56
C LEU A 51 -16.12 8.68 -2.10
N ALA A 52 -16.20 9.63 -3.03
CA ALA A 52 -15.94 11.04 -2.76
C ALA A 52 -16.99 11.89 -3.46
N ASP A 53 -17.52 12.88 -2.75
CA ASP A 53 -18.39 13.89 -3.33
C ASP A 53 -17.51 15.05 -3.85
N LYS A 54 -17.68 15.41 -5.13
CA LYS A 54 -16.90 16.48 -5.78
C LYS A 54 -17.05 17.85 -5.10
N LYS A 55 -18.09 18.06 -4.31
CA LYS A 55 -18.35 19.34 -3.62
C LYS A 55 -17.69 19.43 -2.25
N THR A 56 -17.37 18.28 -1.63
CA THR A 56 -16.90 18.22 -0.25
C THR A 56 -15.53 17.57 -0.11
N ALA A 57 -15.09 16.78 -1.09
CA ALA A 57 -13.79 16.13 -1.07
C ALA A 57 -12.66 17.16 -1.20
N THR A 58 -11.67 17.04 -0.34
CA THR A 58 -10.42 17.80 -0.44
C THR A 58 -9.45 17.13 -1.41
N ASP A 59 -8.42 17.86 -1.85
CA ASP A 59 -7.35 17.29 -2.67
C ASP A 59 -6.69 16.11 -1.94
N ARG A 60 -6.55 16.19 -0.62
CA ARG A 60 -6.04 15.11 0.22
C ARG A 60 -6.90 13.84 0.15
N ASP A 61 -8.22 13.97 0.17
CA ASP A 61 -9.13 12.83 0.05
C ASP A 61 -8.97 12.16 -1.31
N LEU A 62 -8.85 12.95 -2.38
CA LEU A 62 -8.66 12.44 -3.74
C LEU A 62 -7.30 11.74 -3.90
N GLN A 63 -6.23 12.28 -3.33
CA GLN A 63 -4.90 11.66 -3.32
C GLN A 63 -4.90 10.36 -2.51
N ASN A 64 -5.56 10.32 -1.36
CA ASN A 64 -5.71 9.11 -0.56
C ASN A 64 -6.46 8.01 -1.31
N ILE A 65 -7.57 8.35 -1.99
CA ILE A 65 -8.30 7.40 -2.84
C ILE A 65 -7.39 6.88 -3.96
N GLU A 66 -6.64 7.75 -4.61
CA GLU A 66 -5.73 7.36 -5.69
C GLU A 66 -4.64 6.40 -5.18
N SER A 67 -4.03 6.69 -4.04
CA SER A 67 -2.99 5.88 -3.42
C SER A 67 -3.52 4.51 -2.98
N ILE A 68 -4.65 4.44 -2.29
CA ILE A 68 -5.22 3.18 -1.80
C ILE A 68 -5.70 2.29 -2.97
N VAL A 69 -6.33 2.87 -3.98
CA VAL A 69 -6.74 2.11 -5.18
C VAL A 69 -5.51 1.55 -5.90
N ALA A 70 -4.41 2.29 -5.96
CA ALA A 70 -3.16 1.81 -6.53
C ALA A 70 -2.52 0.71 -5.66
N HIS A 71 -2.50 0.87 -4.33
CA HIS A 71 -2.01 -0.13 -3.39
C HIS A 71 -2.69 -1.48 -3.61
N GLU A 72 -4.02 -1.52 -3.59
CA GLU A 72 -4.77 -2.76 -3.80
C GLU A 72 -4.54 -3.35 -5.20
N TYR A 73 -4.44 -2.52 -6.22
CA TYR A 73 -4.12 -2.98 -7.57
C TYR A 73 -2.72 -3.59 -7.64
N PHE A 74 -1.71 -2.98 -7.02
CA PHE A 74 -0.34 -3.46 -7.06
C PHE A 74 -0.16 -4.79 -6.33
N HIS A 75 -1.01 -5.11 -5.39
CA HIS A 75 -1.08 -6.44 -4.79
C HIS A 75 -1.37 -7.55 -5.80
N ASN A 76 -1.88 -7.25 -6.99
CA ASN A 76 -2.06 -8.26 -8.01
C ASN A 76 -0.77 -9.06 -8.27
N TRP A 77 0.36 -8.37 -8.33
CA TRP A 77 1.68 -8.99 -8.44
C TRP A 77 2.32 -9.24 -7.08
N THR A 78 2.35 -8.26 -6.21
CA THR A 78 3.04 -8.32 -4.91
C THR A 78 2.06 -8.70 -3.79
N GLY A 79 1.64 -9.96 -3.78
CA GLY A 79 0.71 -10.52 -2.81
C GLY A 79 -0.18 -11.63 -3.38
N ASN A 80 -0.72 -11.44 -4.58
CA ASN A 80 -1.62 -12.40 -5.21
C ASN A 80 -0.88 -13.37 -6.14
N ARG A 81 -0.24 -12.88 -7.20
CA ARG A 81 0.52 -13.75 -8.12
C ARG A 81 1.83 -14.23 -7.49
N VAL A 82 2.55 -13.36 -6.81
CA VAL A 82 3.69 -13.71 -5.96
C VAL A 82 3.24 -13.60 -4.53
N THR A 83 2.79 -14.70 -3.96
CA THR A 83 2.25 -14.75 -2.60
C THR A 83 3.33 -15.02 -1.55
N CYS A 84 3.10 -14.60 -0.32
CA CYS A 84 3.97 -14.91 0.81
C CYS A 84 3.91 -16.41 1.14
N ARG A 85 5.06 -17.01 1.40
CA ARG A 85 5.15 -18.41 1.84
C ARG A 85 4.52 -18.61 3.22
N ASP A 86 4.69 -17.64 4.09
CA ASP A 86 4.16 -17.63 5.46
C ASP A 86 3.96 -16.18 5.95
N TRP A 87 3.27 -16.01 7.08
CA TRP A 87 2.95 -14.71 7.65
C TRP A 87 4.17 -13.91 8.13
N PHE A 88 5.29 -14.55 8.45
CA PHE A 88 6.51 -13.86 8.85
C PHE A 88 7.13 -13.04 7.71
N GLN A 89 6.71 -13.29 6.48
CA GLN A 89 7.18 -12.59 5.29
C GLN A 89 6.22 -11.50 4.79
N LEU A 90 5.28 -11.06 5.63
CA LEU A 90 4.24 -10.12 5.24
C LEU A 90 4.82 -8.80 4.68
N THR A 91 5.98 -8.36 5.14
CA THR A 91 6.68 -7.18 4.60
C THR A 91 6.99 -7.31 3.10
N LEU A 92 7.24 -8.52 2.59
CA LEU A 92 7.48 -8.74 1.15
C LEU A 92 6.23 -8.50 0.30
N LYS A 93 5.07 -8.53 0.93
CA LYS A 93 3.79 -8.17 0.31
C LYS A 93 3.45 -6.71 0.62
N GLU A 94 3.22 -6.37 1.88
CA GLU A 94 2.73 -5.06 2.29
C GLU A 94 3.78 -3.96 2.15
N GLY A 95 4.98 -4.16 2.69
CA GLY A 95 6.06 -3.17 2.60
C GLY A 95 6.47 -2.87 1.15
N LEU A 96 6.53 -3.92 0.30
CA LEU A 96 6.84 -3.74 -1.12
C LEU A 96 5.70 -3.00 -1.84
N THR A 97 4.45 -3.30 -1.51
CA THR A 97 3.30 -2.62 -2.12
C THR A 97 3.20 -1.17 -1.65
N VAL A 98 3.47 -0.86 -0.38
CA VAL A 98 3.58 0.53 0.11
C VAL A 98 4.71 1.28 -0.61
N PHE A 99 5.88 0.68 -0.78
CA PHE A 99 6.94 1.30 -1.58
C PHE A 99 6.46 1.65 -2.99
N ARG A 100 5.75 0.74 -3.65
CA ARG A 100 5.24 0.95 -5.02
C ARG A 100 4.16 2.02 -5.07
N ASP A 101 3.23 2.06 -4.12
CA ASP A 101 2.19 3.09 -4.09
C ASP A 101 2.75 4.48 -3.76
N GLN A 102 3.80 4.57 -2.93
CA GLN A 102 4.53 5.82 -2.67
C GLN A 102 5.23 6.32 -3.93
N GLU A 103 5.89 5.44 -4.69
CA GLU A 103 6.51 5.80 -5.98
C GLU A 103 5.47 6.26 -7.01
N PHE A 104 4.35 5.52 -7.12
CA PHE A 104 3.23 5.88 -7.97
C PHE A 104 2.65 7.26 -7.59
N SER A 105 2.36 7.47 -6.32
CA SER A 105 1.79 8.73 -5.83
C SER A 105 2.75 9.90 -6.07
N GLY A 106 4.06 9.66 -5.93
CA GLY A 106 5.09 10.63 -6.27
C GLY A 106 5.10 10.99 -7.76
N ASP A 107 4.97 9.99 -8.64
CA ASP A 107 4.93 10.20 -10.10
C ASP A 107 3.63 10.89 -10.56
N MET A 108 2.50 10.60 -9.92
CA MET A 108 1.21 11.20 -10.27
C MET A 108 1.05 12.63 -9.74
N ASN A 109 1.75 13.00 -8.68
CA ASN A 109 1.58 14.28 -8.00
C ASN A 109 2.93 15.03 -7.86
N ASN A 110 3.45 15.13 -6.66
CA ASN A 110 4.73 15.77 -6.39
C ASN A 110 5.61 14.90 -5.49
N ARG A 111 6.72 14.38 -6.02
CA ARG A 111 7.62 13.48 -5.32
C ARG A 111 8.18 14.06 -4.02
N GLY A 112 8.53 15.33 -4.01
CA GLY A 112 9.08 16.00 -2.82
C GLY A 112 8.05 16.11 -1.70
N VAL A 113 6.83 16.53 -2.04
CA VAL A 113 5.72 16.63 -1.08
C VAL A 113 5.34 15.25 -0.55
N LYS A 114 5.17 14.28 -1.46
CA LYS A 114 4.86 12.88 -1.06
C LYS A 114 5.93 12.33 -0.11
N ARG A 115 7.22 12.54 -0.42
CA ARG A 115 8.30 12.07 0.45
C ARG A 115 8.28 12.71 1.83
N ILE A 116 7.98 14.00 1.94
CA ILE A 116 7.83 14.68 3.24
C ILE A 116 6.68 14.06 4.04
N GLU A 117 5.56 13.76 3.39
CA GLU A 117 4.41 13.11 4.03
C GLU A 117 4.74 11.70 4.52
N ASP A 118 5.40 10.88 3.70
CA ASP A 118 5.81 9.52 4.06
C ASP A 118 6.77 9.52 5.26
N VAL A 119 7.76 10.40 5.25
CA VAL A 119 8.69 10.56 6.37
C VAL A 119 7.98 11.07 7.62
N SER A 120 7.02 11.97 7.49
CA SER A 120 6.23 12.48 8.61
C SER A 120 5.39 11.35 9.24
N LEU A 121 4.76 10.52 8.42
CA LEU A 121 4.00 9.35 8.86
C LEU A 121 4.91 8.34 9.56
N LEU A 122 6.04 7.99 8.95
CA LEU A 122 7.03 7.09 9.52
C LEU A 122 7.47 7.56 10.92
N ARG A 123 7.83 8.83 11.05
CA ARG A 123 8.34 9.39 12.31
C ARG A 123 7.26 9.52 13.39
N SER A 124 6.04 9.88 13.03
CA SER A 124 4.96 10.10 13.98
C SER A 124 4.30 8.82 14.47
N ILE A 125 4.22 7.78 13.64
CA ILE A 125 3.51 6.54 13.94
C ILE A 125 4.48 5.38 14.14
N GLN A 126 5.33 5.08 13.17
CA GLN A 126 6.20 3.90 13.23
C GLN A 126 7.30 4.04 14.28
N PHE A 127 7.90 5.22 14.44
CA PHE A 127 8.90 5.42 15.51
C PHE A 127 8.28 5.31 16.90
N ALA A 128 7.02 5.75 17.06
CA ALA A 128 6.30 5.57 18.31
C ALA A 128 5.99 4.08 18.57
N GLU A 129 5.63 3.31 17.54
CA GLU A 129 5.45 1.86 17.63
C GLU A 129 6.77 1.15 17.99
N ASP A 130 7.87 1.53 17.35
CA ASP A 130 9.21 0.97 17.61
C ASP A 130 9.75 1.28 19.03
N ALA A 131 9.32 2.40 19.60
CA ALA A 131 9.66 2.78 20.99
C ALA A 131 8.72 2.17 22.03
N GLY A 132 7.65 1.52 21.61
CA GLY A 132 6.63 0.94 22.49
C GLY A 132 6.83 -0.54 22.81
N SER A 133 5.91 -1.07 23.62
CA SER A 133 5.91 -2.48 24.02
C SER A 133 5.62 -3.46 22.86
N ASN A 134 5.09 -2.97 21.76
CA ASN A 134 4.78 -3.75 20.56
C ASN A 134 5.89 -3.70 19.50
N SER A 135 7.08 -3.21 19.86
CA SER A 135 8.25 -3.18 18.96
C SER A 135 8.58 -4.57 18.42
N HIS A 136 8.78 -4.67 17.13
CA HIS A 136 9.15 -5.91 16.45
C HIS A 136 9.92 -5.63 15.15
N PRO A 137 10.72 -6.57 14.64
CA PRO A 137 11.37 -6.40 13.35
C PRO A 137 10.38 -6.49 12.19
N ILE A 138 10.79 -6.01 11.01
CA ILE A 138 9.99 -6.14 9.76
C ILE A 138 9.78 -7.59 9.33
N ARG A 139 10.55 -8.53 9.88
CA ARG A 139 10.34 -9.97 9.82
C ARG A 139 10.24 -10.51 11.22
N PRO A 140 9.04 -10.56 11.81
CA PRO A 140 8.81 -11.10 13.15
C PRO A 140 9.19 -12.58 13.22
N ASN A 141 9.55 -13.05 14.42
CA ASN A 141 9.87 -14.45 14.67
C ASN A 141 8.72 -15.21 15.35
N GLU A 142 7.79 -14.46 15.95
CA GLU A 142 6.65 -15.02 16.69
C GLU A 142 5.44 -14.08 16.60
N TYR A 143 4.25 -14.60 16.87
CA TYR A 143 3.00 -13.86 16.99
C TYR A 143 2.01 -14.60 17.88
N LYS A 144 1.10 -13.86 18.48
CA LYS A 144 -0.04 -14.41 19.23
C LYS A 144 -1.28 -14.55 18.35
N GLU A 145 -1.51 -13.55 17.50
CA GLU A 145 -2.62 -13.50 16.55
C GLU A 145 -2.12 -12.92 15.21
N ILE A 146 -2.69 -13.39 14.10
CA ILE A 146 -2.31 -12.92 12.75
C ILE A 146 -2.47 -11.41 12.62
N ASN A 147 -3.51 -10.83 13.21
CA ASN A 147 -3.74 -9.38 13.20
C ASN A 147 -2.59 -8.56 13.79
N ASN A 148 -1.72 -9.16 14.61
CA ASN A 148 -0.55 -8.49 15.17
C ASN A 148 0.53 -8.17 14.13
N PHE A 149 0.47 -8.77 12.94
CA PHE A 149 1.40 -8.46 11.85
C PHE A 149 1.06 -7.18 11.07
N TYR A 150 -0.18 -6.71 11.13
CA TYR A 150 -0.63 -5.52 10.37
C TYR A 150 -0.27 -4.23 11.13
N THR A 151 1.01 -3.89 11.12
CA THR A 151 1.61 -2.81 11.90
C THR A 151 2.31 -1.80 11.00
N SER A 152 2.52 -0.56 11.47
CA SER A 152 3.33 0.42 10.75
C SER A 152 4.77 -0.05 10.52
N THR A 153 5.29 -0.93 11.36
CA THR A 153 6.61 -1.55 11.16
C THR A 153 6.63 -2.39 9.88
N ILE A 154 5.63 -3.23 9.65
CA ILE A 154 5.52 -4.06 8.44
C ILE A 154 5.33 -3.19 7.19
N TYR A 155 4.43 -2.22 7.24
CA TYR A 155 4.06 -1.37 6.12
C TYR A 155 5.11 -0.28 5.86
N GLU A 156 5.26 0.66 6.77
CA GLU A 156 6.05 1.87 6.55
C GLU A 156 7.56 1.63 6.69
N LYS A 157 8.00 0.98 7.77
CA LYS A 157 9.43 0.63 7.94
C LYS A 157 9.84 -0.42 6.90
N GLY A 158 8.96 -1.36 6.57
CA GLY A 158 9.17 -2.31 5.48
C GLY A 158 9.42 -1.61 4.15
N ALA A 159 8.59 -0.63 3.79
CA ALA A 159 8.75 0.18 2.59
C ALA A 159 10.06 0.98 2.58
N GLU A 160 10.45 1.55 3.74
CA GLU A 160 11.72 2.29 3.85
C GLU A 160 12.96 1.39 3.67
N VAL A 161 12.94 0.17 4.21
CA VAL A 161 14.04 -0.79 3.97
C VAL A 161 14.13 -1.15 2.49
N ILE A 162 12.99 -1.38 1.83
CA ILE A 162 12.95 -1.64 0.39
C ILE A 162 13.46 -0.42 -0.39
N ARG A 163 13.07 0.79 -0.02
CA ARG A 163 13.58 2.03 -0.60
C ARG A 163 15.09 2.18 -0.44
N MET A 164 15.65 1.81 0.71
CA MET A 164 17.09 1.81 0.92
C MET A 164 17.80 0.85 -0.04
N ILE A 165 17.27 -0.37 -0.22
CA ILE A 165 17.79 -1.36 -1.16
C ILE A 165 17.70 -0.83 -2.59
N TYR A 166 16.54 -0.30 -2.99
CA TYR A 166 16.32 0.30 -4.30
C TYR A 166 17.34 1.40 -4.62
N ASN A 167 17.55 2.35 -3.68
CA ASN A 167 18.52 3.42 -3.86
C ASN A 167 19.98 2.92 -3.90
N TYR A 168 20.29 1.85 -3.16
CA TYR A 168 21.64 1.25 -3.14
C TYR A 168 21.97 0.52 -4.44
N LEU A 169 21.01 -0.18 -5.01
CA LEU A 169 21.20 -0.93 -6.26
C LEU A 169 21.28 -0.02 -7.51
N GLY A 170 20.74 1.19 -7.41
CA GLY A 170 20.56 2.08 -8.54
C GLY A 170 19.35 1.68 -9.41
N ASN A 171 18.93 2.60 -10.27
CA ASN A 171 17.86 2.37 -11.25
C ASN A 171 18.36 1.53 -12.43
#